data_43365914f07f6e4e1700a3205647cd9a
#
_entry.id   43365914f07f6e4e1700a3205647cd9a
#
_cell.length_a   1.000
_cell.length_b   1.000
_cell.length_c   1.000
_cell.angle_alpha   90.00
_cell.angle_beta   90.00
_cell.angle_gamma   90.00
#
_symmetry.space_group_name_H-M   'P 1'
#
loop_
_entity.id
_entity.type
_entity.pdbx_description
1 polymer ?
#
loop_
_entity_poly.entity_id
_entity_poly.type
_entity_poly.pdbx_seq_one_letter_code
_entity_poly.pdbx_strand_id
1 'polypeptide(L)'
;MEWEQEQVKTDVLLENVCDNYMKCIQMIKETDLEEVCSHIYHAKRLFAYGTGETQHAVTQMIKRMFMNVKRFFVTLYGKTELMMTIEDLSEEDMVIMISLSGENELAVQAAKKLKARGVYTLSITRLSDNTLARLCSKNLYIPTECSD
;
A
#
# COMPACT_ATOMS: atom_id res chain seq x y z
N MET A 1 38.19 18.52 3.21
CA MET A 1 37.30 19.70 3.16
C MET A 1 36.03 19.47 2.36
N GLU A 2 36.04 19.21 1.08
CA GLU A 2 34.84 18.86 0.32
C GLU A 2 34.19 17.55 0.81
N TRP A 3 34.98 16.52 1.06
CA TRP A 3 34.50 15.24 1.56
C TRP A 3 33.93 15.31 2.99
N GLU A 4 34.40 16.22 3.84
CA GLU A 4 33.83 16.47 5.17
C GLU A 4 32.43 17.08 5.08
N GLN A 5 32.22 17.99 4.11
CA GLN A 5 30.91 18.58 3.84
C GLN A 5 29.94 17.57 3.25
N GLU A 6 30.41 16.67 2.41
CA GLU A 6 29.61 15.56 1.86
C GLU A 6 29.25 14.55 2.96
N GLN A 7 30.14 14.28 3.88
CA GLN A 7 29.86 13.39 5.01
C GLN A 7 28.80 13.97 5.95
N VAL A 8 28.88 15.25 6.27
CA VAL A 8 27.87 15.93 7.07
C VAL A 8 26.49 15.90 6.39
N LYS A 9 26.44 16.09 5.06
CA LYS A 9 25.18 15.96 4.29
C LYS A 9 24.64 14.55 4.34
N THR A 10 25.50 13.53 4.23
CA THR A 10 25.11 12.12 4.30
C THR A 10 24.56 11.75 5.68
N ASP A 11 25.20 12.22 6.75
CA ASP A 11 24.75 11.99 8.12
C ASP A 11 23.38 12.61 8.39
N VAL A 12 23.16 13.84 7.93
CA VAL A 12 21.84 14.52 8.03
C VAL A 12 20.79 13.77 7.23
N LEU A 13 21.12 13.29 6.04
CA LEU A 13 20.20 12.49 5.22
C LEU A 13 19.82 11.18 5.92
N LEU A 14 20.78 10.48 6.49
CA LEU A 14 20.55 9.24 7.24
C LEU A 14 19.66 9.48 8.47
N GLU A 15 19.90 10.56 9.21
CA GLU A 15 19.04 10.94 10.35
C GLU A 15 17.61 11.22 9.90
N ASN A 16 17.42 11.94 8.80
CA ASN A 16 16.10 12.22 8.24
C ASN A 16 15.37 10.94 7.80
N VAL A 17 16.08 10.02 7.17
CA VAL A 17 15.54 8.70 6.79
C VAL A 17 15.11 7.93 8.03
N CYS A 18 15.94 7.86 9.06
CA CYS A 18 15.61 7.20 10.32
C CYS A 18 14.37 7.82 10.99
N ASP A 19 14.29 9.14 11.03
CA ASP A 19 13.16 9.85 11.62
C ASP A 19 11.86 9.57 10.86
N ASN A 20 11.90 9.52 9.53
CA ASN A 20 10.75 9.19 8.71
C ASN A 20 10.29 7.75 8.94
N TYR A 21 11.22 6.81 9.03
CA TYR A 21 10.90 5.42 9.37
C TYR A 21 10.26 5.31 10.75
N MET A 22 10.78 6.02 11.75
CA MET A 22 10.23 6.02 13.11
C MET A 22 8.80 6.56 13.14
N LYS A 23 8.51 7.62 12.40
CA LYS A 23 7.15 8.16 12.24
C LYS A 23 6.20 7.14 11.63
N CYS A 24 6.62 6.46 10.56
CA CYS A 24 5.81 5.44 9.92
C CYS A 24 5.56 4.23 10.84
N ILE A 25 6.56 3.78 11.58
CA ILE A 25 6.40 2.72 12.57
C ILE A 25 5.39 3.11 13.63
N GLN A 26 5.44 4.36 14.12
CA GLN A 26 4.48 4.85 15.11
C GLN A 26 3.06 4.87 14.55
N MET A 27 2.87 5.32 13.32
CA MET A 27 1.56 5.31 12.65
C MET A 27 1.03 3.90 12.44
N ILE A 28 1.91 2.95 12.09
CA ILE A 28 1.53 1.54 11.97
C ILE A 28 1.07 0.97 13.32
N LYS A 29 1.74 1.33 14.43
CA LYS A 29 1.33 0.93 15.78
C LYS A 29 -0.05 1.49 16.16
N GLU A 30 -0.41 2.64 15.65
CA GLU A 30 -1.71 3.28 15.87
C GLU A 30 -2.81 2.71 14.95
N THR A 31 -2.43 2.00 13.89
CA THR A 31 -3.36 1.34 12.99
C THR A 31 -3.83 0.01 13.59
N ASP A 32 -5.11 -0.30 13.42
CA ASP A 32 -5.65 -1.59 13.84
C ASP A 32 -5.19 -2.71 12.89
N LEU A 33 -4.00 -3.24 13.15
CA LEU A 33 -3.44 -4.34 12.38
C LEU A 33 -4.17 -5.66 12.61
N GLU A 34 -4.82 -5.85 13.76
CA GLU A 34 -5.62 -7.04 14.02
C GLU A 34 -6.80 -7.12 13.07
N GLU A 35 -7.46 -5.99 12.81
CA GLU A 35 -8.53 -5.91 11.81
C GLU A 35 -8.01 -6.26 10.41
N VAL A 36 -6.87 -5.70 10.00
CA VAL A 36 -6.24 -6.00 8.70
C VAL A 36 -5.90 -7.49 8.60
N CYS A 37 -5.25 -8.04 9.60
CA CYS A 37 -4.88 -9.46 9.64
C CYS A 37 -6.10 -10.36 9.62
N SER A 38 -7.16 -10.00 10.34
CA SER A 38 -8.43 -10.73 10.34
C SER A 38 -9.04 -10.79 8.94
N HIS A 39 -9.06 -9.67 8.22
CA HIS A 39 -9.55 -9.64 6.85
C HIS A 39 -8.68 -10.46 5.88
N ILE A 40 -7.36 -10.42 6.01
CA ILE A 40 -6.46 -11.27 5.22
C ILE A 40 -6.75 -12.75 5.49
N TYR A 41 -6.97 -13.10 6.74
CA TYR A 41 -7.17 -14.50 7.14
C TYR A 41 -8.54 -15.04 6.71
N HIS A 42 -9.59 -14.24 6.79
CA HIS A 42 -10.97 -14.69 6.56
C HIS A 42 -11.52 -14.37 5.16
N ALA A 43 -10.90 -13.48 4.40
CA ALA A 43 -11.38 -13.14 3.07
C ALA A 43 -11.44 -14.38 2.17
N LYS A 44 -12.50 -14.47 1.38
CA LYS A 44 -12.71 -15.54 0.43
C LYS A 44 -11.70 -15.49 -0.70
N ARG A 45 -11.42 -14.29 -1.20
CA ARG A 45 -10.44 -14.02 -2.25
C ARG A 45 -9.58 -12.83 -1.87
N LEU A 46 -8.31 -12.90 -2.21
CA LEU A 46 -7.32 -11.87 -1.90
C LEU A 46 -6.67 -11.37 -3.18
N PHE A 47 -6.66 -10.05 -3.37
CA PHE A 47 -6.07 -9.41 -4.54
C PHE A 47 -5.09 -8.33 -4.13
N ALA A 48 -4.08 -8.10 -4.95
CA ALA A 48 -3.13 -7.01 -4.77
C ALA A 48 -2.89 -6.29 -6.11
N TYR A 49 -2.94 -4.98 -6.09
CA TYR A 49 -2.74 -4.11 -7.24
C TYR A 49 -1.73 -3.00 -6.92
N GLY A 50 -0.78 -2.78 -7.81
CA GLY A 50 0.21 -1.70 -7.71
C GLY A 50 0.17 -0.80 -8.95
N THR A 51 0.26 0.51 -8.76
CA THR A 51 0.07 1.51 -9.82
C THR A 51 1.23 1.64 -10.80
N GLY A 52 2.41 1.17 -10.45
CA GLY A 52 3.61 1.25 -11.29
C GLY A 52 4.45 -0.02 -11.17
N GLU A 53 5.54 -0.08 -11.89
CA GLU A 53 6.42 -1.26 -11.92
C GLU A 53 6.94 -1.64 -10.53
N THR A 54 7.41 -0.65 -9.76
CA THR A 54 7.90 -0.91 -8.39
C THR A 54 6.79 -1.38 -7.48
N GLN A 55 5.62 -0.76 -7.53
CA GLN A 55 4.46 -1.15 -6.73
C GLN A 55 3.95 -2.53 -7.14
N HIS A 56 3.97 -2.83 -8.43
CA HIS A 56 3.64 -4.18 -8.90
C HIS A 56 4.62 -5.23 -8.39
N ALA A 57 5.92 -4.95 -8.38
CA ALA A 57 6.93 -5.83 -7.80
C ALA A 57 6.65 -6.11 -6.31
N VAL A 58 6.19 -5.12 -5.56
CA VAL A 58 5.80 -5.30 -4.15
C VAL A 58 4.58 -6.22 -4.04
N THR A 59 3.61 -6.15 -4.95
CA THR A 59 2.47 -7.09 -4.96
C THR A 59 2.93 -8.54 -5.14
N GLN A 60 3.95 -8.77 -5.95
CA GLN A 60 4.54 -10.11 -6.13
C GLN A 60 5.22 -10.60 -4.84
N MET A 61 5.87 -9.70 -4.10
CA MET A 61 6.44 -10.03 -2.79
C MET A 61 5.36 -10.40 -1.78
N ILE A 62 4.29 -9.63 -1.69
CA ILE A 62 3.13 -9.93 -0.83
C ILE A 62 2.59 -11.32 -1.15
N LYS A 63 2.36 -11.61 -2.42
CA LYS A 63 1.91 -12.92 -2.88
C LYS A 63 2.81 -14.04 -2.35
N ARG A 64 4.11 -13.91 -2.51
CA ARG A 64 5.09 -14.94 -2.08
C ARG A 64 5.13 -15.09 -0.56
N MET A 65 5.12 -14.00 0.18
CA MET A 65 5.19 -14.03 1.64
C MET A 65 3.98 -14.72 2.26
N PHE A 66 2.78 -14.40 1.78
CA PHE A 66 1.55 -14.97 2.32
C PHE A 66 1.30 -16.44 1.91
N MET A 67 1.98 -16.93 0.87
CA MET A 67 1.96 -18.38 0.56
C MET A 67 2.45 -19.24 1.72
N ASN A 68 3.37 -18.74 2.53
CA ASN A 68 3.89 -19.46 3.70
C ASN A 68 2.81 -19.75 4.76
N VAL A 69 1.79 -18.91 4.82
CA VAL A 69 0.64 -19.08 5.71
C VAL A 69 -0.61 -19.57 4.96
N LYS A 70 -0.42 -20.07 3.74
CA LYS A 70 -1.47 -20.61 2.86
C LYS A 70 -2.59 -19.62 2.55
N ARG A 71 -2.23 -18.34 2.47
CA ARG A 71 -3.09 -17.29 1.95
C ARG A 71 -2.59 -16.84 0.58
N PHE A 72 -3.44 -16.91 -0.41
CA PHE A 72 -3.05 -16.75 -1.81
C PHE A 72 -3.61 -15.47 -2.39
N PHE A 73 -2.73 -14.54 -2.67
CA PHE A 73 -3.06 -13.30 -3.37
C PHE A 73 -2.99 -13.50 -4.88
N VAL A 74 -4.00 -12.99 -5.57
CA VAL A 74 -3.95 -12.80 -7.02
C VAL A 74 -3.44 -11.38 -7.27
N THR A 75 -2.36 -11.26 -8.02
CA THR A 75 -1.81 -9.96 -8.39
C THR A 75 -2.46 -9.48 -9.69
N LEU A 76 -2.92 -8.23 -9.69
CA LEU A 76 -3.58 -7.61 -10.84
C LEU A 76 -2.62 -6.64 -11.52
N TYR A 77 -2.56 -6.70 -12.82
CA TYR A 77 -1.70 -5.84 -13.63
C TYR A 77 -2.50 -5.09 -14.69
N GLY A 78 -2.40 -3.76 -14.64
CA GLY A 78 -3.05 -2.89 -15.61
C GLY A 78 -4.56 -2.72 -15.41
N LYS A 79 -5.12 -1.87 -16.27
CA LYS A 79 -6.52 -1.43 -16.16
C LYS A 79 -7.52 -2.56 -16.40
N THR A 80 -7.28 -3.38 -17.40
CA THR A 80 -8.23 -4.40 -17.82
C THR A 80 -8.45 -5.46 -16.74
N GLU A 81 -7.36 -6.05 -16.22
CA GLU A 81 -7.47 -7.03 -15.13
C GLU A 81 -8.13 -6.44 -13.89
N LEU A 82 -7.73 -5.22 -13.50
CA LEU A 82 -8.28 -4.54 -12.35
C LEU A 82 -9.78 -4.32 -12.46
N MET A 83 -10.24 -3.74 -13.58
CA MET A 83 -11.65 -3.40 -13.75
C MET A 83 -12.54 -4.62 -13.91
N MET A 84 -12.11 -5.64 -14.64
CA MET A 84 -12.84 -6.89 -14.78
C MET A 84 -12.98 -7.63 -13.44
N THR A 85 -11.91 -7.63 -12.65
CA THR A 85 -11.92 -8.26 -11.33
C THR A 85 -12.88 -7.54 -10.38
N ILE A 86 -12.87 -6.22 -10.33
CA ILE A 86 -13.74 -5.43 -9.44
C ILE A 86 -15.22 -5.73 -9.68
N GLU A 87 -15.62 -5.98 -10.92
CA GLU A 87 -17.04 -6.26 -11.25
C GLU A 87 -17.56 -7.55 -10.59
N ASP A 88 -16.67 -8.47 -10.24
CA ASP A 88 -17.00 -9.75 -9.61
C ASP A 88 -16.77 -9.78 -8.08
N LEU A 89 -16.18 -8.73 -7.51
CA LEU A 89 -15.87 -8.69 -6.08
C LEU A 89 -17.06 -8.32 -5.21
N SER A 90 -17.05 -8.82 -3.97
CA SER A 90 -18.05 -8.54 -2.95
C SER A 90 -17.41 -8.25 -1.58
N GLU A 91 -18.23 -8.04 -0.58
CA GLU A 91 -17.82 -7.85 0.82
C GLU A 91 -17.04 -9.02 1.43
N GLU A 92 -17.09 -10.20 0.79
CA GLU A 92 -16.31 -11.37 1.23
C GLU A 92 -14.83 -11.31 0.77
N ASP A 93 -14.50 -10.38 -0.09
CA ASP A 93 -13.19 -10.26 -0.72
C ASP A 93 -12.37 -9.11 -0.13
N MET A 94 -11.06 -9.13 -0.35
CA MET A 94 -10.15 -8.08 0.07
C MET A 94 -9.18 -7.69 -1.06
N VAL A 95 -8.90 -6.40 -1.19
CA VAL A 95 -7.94 -5.86 -2.15
C VAL A 95 -6.91 -5.00 -1.43
N ILE A 96 -5.62 -5.28 -1.67
CA ILE A 96 -4.52 -4.40 -1.28
C ILE A 96 -4.16 -3.54 -2.48
N MET A 97 -4.10 -2.22 -2.28
CA MET A 97 -3.77 -1.24 -3.32
C MET A 97 -2.51 -0.46 -2.94
N ILE A 98 -1.51 -0.50 -3.78
CA ILE A 98 -0.23 0.17 -3.55
C ILE A 98 -0.06 1.30 -4.56
N SER A 99 -0.01 2.53 -4.07
CA SER A 99 0.19 3.73 -4.87
C SER A 99 1.03 4.72 -4.09
N LEU A 100 2.18 5.10 -4.61
CA LEU A 100 3.08 6.00 -3.88
C LEU A 100 2.41 7.36 -3.57
N SER A 101 1.82 7.99 -4.56
CA SER A 101 1.13 9.29 -4.37
C SER A 101 -0.24 9.17 -3.71
N GLY A 102 -0.92 8.04 -3.89
CA GLY A 102 -2.33 7.89 -3.53
C GLY A 102 -3.30 8.72 -4.40
N GLU A 103 -2.81 9.29 -5.50
CA GLU A 103 -3.58 10.14 -6.42
C GLU A 103 -3.64 9.56 -7.85
N ASN A 104 -3.15 8.36 -8.07
CA ASN A 104 -3.26 7.72 -9.37
C ASN A 104 -4.74 7.56 -9.76
N GLU A 105 -5.11 8.08 -10.91
CA GLU A 105 -6.50 8.16 -11.35
C GLU A 105 -7.18 6.78 -11.42
N LEU A 106 -6.49 5.79 -11.97
CA LEU A 106 -7.02 4.42 -12.07
C LEU A 106 -7.22 3.79 -10.69
N ALA A 107 -6.26 3.97 -9.79
CA ALA A 107 -6.36 3.46 -8.42
C ALA A 107 -7.51 4.12 -7.64
N VAL A 108 -7.68 5.42 -7.81
CA VAL A 108 -8.78 6.19 -7.19
C VAL A 108 -10.14 5.73 -7.73
N GLN A 109 -10.28 5.56 -9.04
CA GLN A 109 -11.51 5.04 -9.65
C GLN A 109 -11.82 3.61 -9.15
N ALA A 110 -10.81 2.75 -9.08
CA ALA A 110 -10.95 1.41 -8.57
C ALA A 110 -11.40 1.40 -7.10
N ALA A 111 -10.78 2.22 -6.26
CA ALA A 111 -11.14 2.33 -4.84
C ALA A 111 -12.59 2.79 -4.63
N LYS A 112 -13.06 3.74 -5.44
CA LYS A 112 -14.46 4.18 -5.40
C LYS A 112 -15.43 3.03 -5.72
N LYS A 113 -15.14 2.25 -6.75
CA LYS A 113 -15.95 1.09 -7.13
C LYS A 113 -15.92 0.00 -6.07
N LEU A 114 -14.75 -0.30 -5.53
CA LEU A 114 -14.60 -1.29 -4.44
C LEU A 114 -15.39 -0.87 -3.19
N LYS A 115 -15.29 0.40 -2.82
CA LYS A 115 -16.05 0.95 -1.69
C LYS A 115 -17.56 0.82 -1.91
N ALA A 116 -18.06 1.14 -3.10
CA ALA A 116 -19.48 1.01 -3.44
C ALA A 116 -19.97 -0.44 -3.36
N ARG A 117 -19.08 -1.42 -3.56
CA ARG A 117 -19.38 -2.85 -3.47
C ARG A 117 -19.16 -3.44 -2.07
N GLY A 118 -18.74 -2.64 -1.11
CA GLY A 118 -18.47 -3.09 0.25
C GLY A 118 -17.22 -3.95 0.42
N VAL A 119 -16.31 -3.94 -0.57
CA VAL A 119 -15.06 -4.69 -0.52
C VAL A 119 -14.11 -4.04 0.47
N TYR A 120 -13.52 -4.84 1.36
CA TYR A 120 -12.49 -4.36 2.26
C TYR A 120 -11.20 -4.04 1.51
N THR A 121 -10.68 -2.84 1.70
CA THR A 121 -9.48 -2.36 1.00
C THR A 121 -8.43 -1.89 1.99
N LEU A 122 -7.19 -2.30 1.75
CA LEU A 122 -6.00 -1.77 2.40
C LEU A 122 -5.18 -1.01 1.37
N SER A 123 -4.95 0.27 1.58
CA SER A 123 -4.03 1.03 0.75
C SER A 123 -2.68 1.20 1.42
N ILE A 124 -1.63 1.26 0.61
CA ILE A 124 -0.26 1.55 1.04
C ILE A 124 0.22 2.73 0.20
N THR A 125 0.47 3.85 0.86
CA THR A 125 0.86 5.10 0.22
C THR A 125 2.02 5.76 0.97
N ARG A 126 2.66 6.74 0.34
CA ARG A 126 3.56 7.62 1.08
C ARG A 126 2.79 8.39 2.16
N LEU A 127 3.49 8.86 3.16
CA LEU A 127 2.93 9.69 4.23
C LEU A 127 2.48 11.05 3.67
N SER A 128 1.20 11.15 3.38
CA SER A 128 0.55 12.37 2.86
C SER A 128 -0.96 12.28 3.06
N ASP A 129 -1.63 13.42 3.06
CA ASP A 129 -3.07 13.43 2.88
C ASP A 129 -3.38 13.14 1.41
N ASN A 130 -3.96 11.98 1.12
CA ASN A 130 -4.22 11.56 -0.24
C ASN A 130 -5.58 10.88 -0.40
N THR A 131 -6.10 10.91 -1.62
CA THR A 131 -7.44 10.46 -1.95
C THR A 131 -7.61 8.95 -1.72
N LEU A 132 -6.62 8.14 -2.10
CA LEU A 132 -6.68 6.69 -1.94
C LEU A 132 -6.79 6.29 -0.47
N ALA A 133 -5.98 6.92 0.40
CA ALA A 133 -6.03 6.68 1.84
C ALA A 133 -7.40 7.00 2.45
N ARG A 134 -8.06 8.06 1.96
CA ARG A 134 -9.41 8.41 2.42
C ARG A 134 -10.51 7.47 1.94
N LEU A 135 -10.34 6.86 0.78
CA LEU A 135 -11.33 5.96 0.18
C LEU A 135 -11.25 4.53 0.71
N CYS A 136 -10.04 4.05 1.00
CA CYS A 136 -9.81 2.68 1.44
C CYS A 136 -10.20 2.48 2.91
N SER A 137 -10.49 1.24 3.27
CA SER A 137 -10.90 0.86 4.63
C SER A 137 -9.83 1.13 5.67
N LYS A 138 -8.58 0.84 5.32
CA LYS A 138 -7.37 1.14 6.09
C LYS A 138 -6.26 1.62 5.18
N ASN A 139 -5.32 2.39 5.72
CA ASN A 139 -4.13 2.83 5.02
C ASN A 139 -2.88 2.62 5.86
N LEU A 140 -1.83 2.09 5.25
CA LEU A 140 -0.49 2.06 5.79
C LEU A 140 0.38 3.07 5.06
N TYR A 141 1.11 3.89 5.84
CA TYR A 141 2.02 4.87 5.28
C TYR A 141 3.43 4.33 5.24
N ILE A 142 4.12 4.58 4.13
CA ILE A 142 5.54 4.29 3.99
C ILE A 142 6.35 5.57 4.06
N PRO A 143 7.56 5.53 4.62
CA PRO A 143 8.45 6.67 4.61
C PRO A 143 8.92 6.91 3.18
N THR A 144 8.87 8.15 2.75
CA THR A 144 9.50 8.58 1.51
C THR A 144 10.52 9.65 1.86
N GLU A 145 11.69 9.59 1.24
CA GLU A 145 12.65 10.65 1.37
C GLU A 145 12.01 11.94 0.83
N CYS A 146 12.03 12.98 1.64
CA CYS A 146 11.76 14.31 1.15
C CYS A 146 12.95 14.70 0.28
N SER A 147 12.86 14.49 -1.01
CA SER A 147 13.70 15.19 -1.96
C SER A 147 13.08 16.56 -2.16
N ASP A 148 13.61 17.52 -1.47
CA ASP A 148 13.45 18.93 -1.84
C ASP A 148 14.31 19.26 -3.05
#